data_934acad5fb082edc677acbabd404b222
#
_entry.id   934acad5fb082edc677acbabd404b222
#
_cell.length_a   1.000
_cell.length_b   1.000
_cell.length_c   1.000
_cell.angle_alpha   90.00
_cell.angle_beta   90.00
_cell.angle_gamma   90.00
#
_symmetry.space_group_name_H-M   'P 1'
#
loop_
_entity.id
_entity.type
_entity.pdbx_description
1 polymer ?
#
loop_
_entity_poly.entity_id
_entity_poly.type
_entity_poly.pdbx_seq_one_letter_code
_entity_poly.pdbx_strand_id
1 'polypeptide(L)'
;MNKFYIQIFFFLLTISLCVNNKTLATELSPKTYTKYKSKKFTIFKSKKFTIFNSKKYYPVNDNTEEIYQKNKHLLYTDPEETRNACRFMNDALKQLEHHATSKDGYKRCCANPYRNIIFYKKKHRGHTIVEKIHYTIYDPNQYNELVNQLWDPDSNLLLNKFSVKKKIVRMYTPNLVMIQQRWKKWPWSREKYFYAIAAKYKISQNKTMIVMASANIIDHNRKNKKYFENKIVESANLFQAEIDSEDDIRNGKLKKMFVNLSGYIIEKRNKHTYITCVDSVNE
;
A
#
# COMPACT_ATOMS: atom_id res chain seq x y z
N MET A 1 8.03 -25.93 10.55
CA MET A 1 7.83 -24.67 9.82
C MET A 1 6.79 -24.93 8.75
N ASN A 2 5.66 -24.23 8.81
CA ASN A 2 4.51 -24.49 7.94
C ASN A 2 4.86 -24.11 6.48
N LYS A 3 4.65 -25.02 5.52
CA LYS A 3 4.94 -24.78 4.07
C LYS A 3 4.33 -23.50 3.53
N PHE A 4 3.24 -23.03 4.15
CA PHE A 4 2.53 -21.82 3.86
C PHE A 4 3.37 -20.54 4.07
N TYR A 5 4.08 -20.42 5.20
CA TYR A 5 4.95 -19.27 5.48
C TYR A 5 6.10 -19.14 4.49
N ILE A 6 6.62 -20.28 4.02
CA ILE A 6 7.66 -20.32 2.99
C ILE A 6 7.12 -19.80 1.65
N GLN A 7 5.87 -20.10 1.31
CA GLN A 7 5.26 -19.69 0.03
C GLN A 7 4.99 -18.19 -0.04
N ILE A 8 4.40 -17.60 1.00
CA ILE A 8 4.15 -16.15 1.05
C ILE A 8 5.46 -15.37 1.15
N PHE A 9 6.44 -15.92 1.86
CA PHE A 9 7.76 -15.34 1.99
C PHE A 9 8.48 -15.18 0.64
N PHE A 10 8.49 -16.22 -0.19
CA PHE A 10 9.05 -16.13 -1.55
C PHE A 10 8.23 -15.22 -2.48
N PHE A 11 6.94 -15.06 -2.21
CA PHE A 11 6.06 -14.12 -2.89
C PHE A 11 6.54 -12.67 -2.76
N LEU A 12 6.88 -12.25 -1.56
CA LEU A 12 7.36 -10.89 -1.29
C LEU A 12 8.83 -10.68 -1.70
N LEU A 13 9.62 -11.76 -1.71
CA LEU A 13 11.01 -11.73 -2.19
C LEU A 13 11.07 -11.51 -3.70
N THR A 14 10.14 -12.08 -4.46
CA THR A 14 10.13 -11.94 -5.93
C THR A 14 9.67 -10.56 -6.35
N ILE A 15 8.80 -9.88 -5.60
CA ILE A 15 8.49 -8.46 -5.83
C ILE A 15 9.79 -7.64 -5.76
N SER A 16 10.59 -7.83 -4.73
CA SER A 16 11.85 -7.10 -4.54
C SER A 16 12.93 -7.44 -5.58
N LEU A 17 12.94 -8.67 -6.12
CA LEU A 17 13.93 -9.10 -7.11
C LEU A 17 13.54 -8.70 -8.54
N CYS A 18 12.25 -8.63 -8.87
CA CYS A 18 11.79 -8.16 -10.18
C CYS A 18 12.00 -6.65 -10.37
N VAL A 19 11.95 -5.86 -9.30
CA VAL A 19 12.18 -4.41 -9.31
C VAL A 19 13.66 -4.05 -9.59
N ASN A 20 14.60 -4.96 -9.29
CA ASN A 20 16.03 -4.60 -9.28
C ASN A 20 16.87 -4.99 -10.52
N ASN A 21 16.28 -5.63 -11.53
CA ASN A 21 17.07 -6.14 -12.67
C ASN A 21 17.12 -5.24 -13.90
N LYS A 22 16.64 -3.99 -13.83
CA LYS A 22 16.81 -3.04 -14.95
C LYS A 22 16.98 -1.60 -14.50
N THR A 23 18.17 -1.26 -14.01
CA THR A 23 18.67 0.12 -14.07
C THR A 23 20.16 0.08 -14.42
N LEU A 24 20.42 -0.14 -15.70
CA LEU A 24 21.66 0.25 -16.35
C LEU A 24 21.29 0.73 -17.76
N ALA A 25 21.73 1.96 -18.07
CA ALA A 25 21.59 2.71 -19.31
C ALA A 25 20.30 3.55 -19.44
N THR A 26 20.36 4.86 -19.33
CA THR A 26 20.90 5.82 -20.27
C THR A 26 20.89 7.23 -19.65
N GLU A 27 21.97 7.94 -19.81
CA GLU A 27 22.18 9.35 -19.50
C GLU A 27 21.50 10.29 -20.51
N LEU A 28 21.30 11.53 -20.01
CA LEU A 28 21.30 12.81 -20.72
C LEU A 28 20.02 13.29 -21.41
N SER A 29 19.40 14.34 -20.86
CA SER A 29 19.53 15.71 -21.34
C SER A 29 18.49 16.64 -20.68
N PRO A 30 18.80 17.94 -20.45
CA PRO A 30 17.92 18.85 -19.74
C PRO A 30 17.01 19.61 -20.70
N LYS A 31 15.72 19.78 -20.40
CA LYS A 31 14.91 20.84 -21.06
C LYS A 31 13.75 21.35 -20.21
N THR A 32 13.86 22.62 -19.94
CA THR A 32 12.85 23.72 -19.99
C THR A 32 11.58 23.59 -19.19
N TYR A 33 11.51 24.47 -18.20
CA TYR A 33 10.30 24.85 -17.47
C TYR A 33 9.29 25.58 -18.37
N THR A 34 8.09 25.06 -18.49
CA THR A 34 6.93 25.82 -18.97
C THR A 34 5.95 26.02 -17.85
N LYS A 35 5.64 27.30 -17.56
CA LYS A 35 4.61 27.77 -16.63
C LYS A 35 3.24 27.24 -17.04
N TYR A 36 2.57 26.49 -16.16
CA TYR A 36 1.16 26.14 -16.33
C TYR A 36 0.25 27.15 -15.61
N LYS A 37 -0.62 27.77 -16.41
CA LYS A 37 -1.72 28.64 -15.93
C LYS A 37 -2.77 27.79 -15.18
N SER A 38 -3.17 28.29 -14.02
CA SER A 38 -4.28 27.75 -13.22
C SER A 38 -5.59 27.79 -13.99
N LYS A 39 -6.20 26.65 -14.28
CA LYS A 39 -7.60 26.54 -14.72
C LYS A 39 -8.50 26.44 -13.49
N LYS A 40 -9.47 27.36 -13.41
CA LYS A 40 -10.56 27.34 -12.42
C LYS A 40 -11.30 26.00 -12.48
N PHE A 41 -11.33 25.29 -11.37
CA PHE A 41 -12.15 24.08 -11.23
C PHE A 41 -13.60 24.47 -10.92
N THR A 42 -14.50 24.01 -11.76
CA THR A 42 -15.95 24.08 -11.55
C THR A 42 -16.33 23.03 -10.50
N ILE A 43 -16.96 23.49 -9.43
CA ILE A 43 -17.44 22.64 -8.33
C ILE A 43 -18.59 21.77 -8.86
N PHE A 44 -18.33 20.49 -9.06
CA PHE A 44 -19.39 19.50 -9.27
C PHE A 44 -20.13 19.25 -7.95
N LYS A 45 -21.44 19.53 -7.95
CA LYS A 45 -22.35 19.23 -6.84
C LYS A 45 -22.28 17.73 -6.50
N SER A 46 -21.86 17.45 -5.28
CA SER A 46 -21.72 16.10 -4.72
C SER A 46 -23.06 15.37 -4.67
N LYS A 47 -23.16 14.25 -5.36
CA LYS A 47 -24.13 13.20 -5.00
C LYS A 47 -23.80 12.71 -3.59
N LYS A 48 -24.82 12.57 -2.75
CA LYS A 48 -24.76 12.13 -1.36
C LYS A 48 -23.75 11.01 -1.16
N PHE A 49 -22.69 11.29 -0.42
CA PHE A 49 -21.79 10.30 0.10
C PHE A 49 -22.53 9.46 1.14
N THR A 50 -22.84 8.25 0.81
CA THR A 50 -23.27 7.28 1.80
C THR A 50 -22.01 6.93 2.61
N ILE A 51 -21.90 7.52 3.82
CA ILE A 51 -21.00 7.02 4.84
C ILE A 51 -21.35 5.55 4.99
N PHE A 52 -20.37 4.67 4.78
CA PHE A 52 -20.54 3.24 5.01
C PHE A 52 -20.91 3.02 6.48
N ASN A 53 -22.21 3.08 6.77
CA ASN A 53 -22.79 2.50 7.98
C ASN A 53 -22.67 0.98 7.80
N SER A 54 -21.60 0.41 8.30
CA SER A 54 -21.39 -1.02 8.38
C SER A 54 -22.31 -1.60 9.49
N LYS A 55 -23.62 -1.57 9.27
CA LYS A 55 -24.58 -2.34 10.06
C LYS A 55 -24.83 -3.68 9.41
N LYS A 56 -23.79 -4.52 9.35
CA LYS A 56 -23.91 -5.98 9.39
C LYS A 56 -22.62 -6.51 10.02
N TYR A 57 -22.67 -6.66 11.32
CA TYR A 57 -21.67 -7.36 12.09
C TYR A 57 -21.75 -8.84 11.72
N TYR A 58 -20.82 -9.31 10.91
CA TYR A 58 -20.60 -10.74 10.80
C TYR A 58 -19.54 -11.12 11.85
N PRO A 59 -19.79 -12.11 12.70
CA PRO A 59 -18.77 -12.62 13.60
C PRO A 59 -17.68 -13.26 12.74
N VAL A 60 -16.62 -12.53 12.52
CA VAL A 60 -15.42 -12.99 11.84
C VAL A 60 -14.33 -12.95 12.89
N ASN A 61 -13.48 -13.95 12.92
CA ASN A 61 -12.23 -13.96 13.68
C ASN A 61 -11.28 -12.90 13.06
N ASP A 62 -11.57 -11.63 13.36
CA ASP A 62 -10.89 -10.45 12.82
C ASP A 62 -10.12 -9.78 13.95
N ASN A 63 -8.80 -9.72 13.83
CA ASN A 63 -7.90 -9.09 14.81
C ASN A 63 -7.94 -7.55 14.80
N THR A 64 -8.86 -6.93 14.06
CA THR A 64 -8.93 -5.45 13.93
C THR A 64 -9.16 -4.79 15.28
N GLU A 65 -10.05 -5.34 16.10
CA GLU A 65 -10.33 -4.79 17.42
C GLU A 65 -9.11 -4.90 18.34
N GLU A 66 -8.40 -6.02 18.32
CA GLU A 66 -7.17 -6.20 19.10
C GLU A 66 -6.10 -5.18 18.69
N ILE A 67 -5.87 -5.02 17.38
CA ILE A 67 -4.94 -4.02 16.84
C ILE A 67 -5.38 -2.60 17.25
N TYR A 68 -6.69 -2.32 17.22
CA TYR A 68 -7.24 -1.03 17.63
C TYR A 68 -6.97 -0.76 19.12
N GLN A 69 -7.28 -1.69 20.00
CA GLN A 69 -7.05 -1.51 21.44
C GLN A 69 -5.57 -1.32 21.77
N LYS A 70 -4.68 -2.11 21.14
CA LYS A 70 -3.23 -1.98 21.30
C LYS A 70 -2.71 -0.59 20.89
N ASN A 71 -3.29 0.01 19.85
CA ASN A 71 -2.82 1.27 19.27
C ASN A 71 -3.75 2.45 19.58
N LYS A 72 -4.69 2.32 20.52
CA LYS A 72 -5.69 3.34 20.87
C LYS A 72 -5.06 4.68 21.30
N HIS A 73 -3.88 4.64 21.88
CA HIS A 73 -3.10 5.83 22.27
C HIS A 73 -2.64 6.68 21.07
N LEU A 74 -2.68 6.13 19.83
CA LEU A 74 -2.36 6.81 18.58
C LEU A 74 -3.60 7.37 17.88
N LEU A 75 -4.77 7.31 18.52
CA LEU A 75 -6.02 7.79 17.94
C LEU A 75 -5.93 9.30 17.70
N TYR A 76 -6.18 9.70 16.47
CA TYR A 76 -6.18 11.08 16.04
C TYR A 76 -7.60 11.61 15.96
N THR A 77 -7.85 12.74 16.62
CA THR A 77 -9.20 13.22 16.87
C THR A 77 -9.67 14.32 15.91
N ASP A 78 -8.81 14.77 14.99
CA ASP A 78 -9.20 15.76 13.98
C ASP A 78 -10.18 15.15 12.96
N PRO A 79 -11.44 15.62 12.93
CA PRO A 79 -12.45 15.07 12.04
C PRO A 79 -12.25 15.48 10.58
N GLU A 80 -11.53 16.57 10.31
CA GLU A 80 -11.28 17.05 8.96
C GLU A 80 -10.18 16.21 8.29
N GLU A 81 -9.06 16.00 8.97
CA GLU A 81 -8.00 15.13 8.48
C GLU A 81 -8.52 13.70 8.29
N THR A 82 -9.34 13.20 9.23
CA THR A 82 -9.97 11.88 9.11
C THR A 82 -10.86 11.77 7.88
N ARG A 83 -11.70 12.79 7.59
CA ARG A 83 -12.53 12.82 6.37
C ARG A 83 -11.69 12.84 5.09
N ASN A 84 -10.62 13.63 5.10
CA ASN A 84 -9.72 13.74 3.96
C ASN A 84 -8.96 12.42 3.72
N ALA A 85 -8.51 11.76 4.79
CA ALA A 85 -7.93 10.41 4.72
C ALA A 85 -8.93 9.39 4.16
N CYS A 86 -10.19 9.41 4.60
CA CYS A 86 -11.25 8.54 4.06
C CYS A 86 -11.49 8.77 2.57
N ARG A 87 -11.56 10.04 2.12
CA ARG A 87 -11.75 10.37 0.69
C ARG A 87 -10.59 9.86 -0.16
N PHE A 88 -9.38 10.15 0.27
CA PHE A 88 -8.16 9.69 -0.36
C PHE A 88 -8.13 8.16 -0.48
N MET A 89 -8.42 7.44 0.60
CA MET A 89 -8.38 5.98 0.60
C MET A 89 -9.52 5.33 -0.19
N ASN A 90 -10.68 5.97 -0.32
CA ASN A 90 -11.74 5.53 -1.22
C ASN A 90 -11.33 5.61 -2.70
N ASP A 91 -10.56 6.62 -3.09
CA ASP A 91 -10.01 6.71 -4.44
C ASP A 91 -8.88 5.70 -4.64
N ALA A 92 -8.02 5.49 -3.64
CA ALA A 92 -7.01 4.43 -3.66
C ALA A 92 -7.63 3.04 -3.82
N LEU A 93 -8.78 2.78 -3.16
CA LEU A 93 -9.53 1.53 -3.30
C LEU A 93 -10.01 1.30 -4.73
N LYS A 94 -10.58 2.34 -5.38
CA LYS A 94 -11.02 2.26 -6.79
C LYS A 94 -9.84 1.97 -7.73
N GLN A 95 -8.70 2.64 -7.50
CA GLN A 95 -7.50 2.40 -8.29
C GLN A 95 -6.94 0.98 -8.06
N LEU A 96 -6.96 0.48 -6.83
CA LEU A 96 -6.59 -0.90 -6.55
C LEU A 96 -7.49 -1.88 -7.31
N GLU A 97 -8.81 -1.71 -7.26
CA GLU A 97 -9.76 -2.57 -7.97
C GLU A 97 -9.54 -2.50 -9.49
N HIS A 98 -9.38 -1.30 -10.05
CA HIS A 98 -9.08 -1.10 -11.46
C HIS A 98 -7.81 -1.86 -11.89
N HIS A 99 -6.70 -1.65 -11.20
CA HIS A 99 -5.43 -2.30 -11.54
C HIS A 99 -5.46 -3.81 -11.32
N ALA A 100 -6.17 -4.29 -10.33
CA ALA A 100 -6.30 -5.72 -10.04
C ALA A 100 -7.12 -6.45 -11.12
N THR A 101 -8.18 -5.83 -11.63
CA THR A 101 -9.13 -6.46 -12.58
C THR A 101 -8.78 -6.17 -14.03
N SER A 102 -8.21 -5.02 -14.35
CA SER A 102 -7.87 -4.62 -15.72
C SER A 102 -6.81 -5.56 -16.32
N LYS A 103 -6.99 -5.89 -17.59
CA LYS A 103 -5.99 -6.57 -18.43
C LYS A 103 -5.22 -5.59 -19.32
N ASP A 104 -5.78 -4.38 -19.50
CA ASP A 104 -5.24 -3.39 -20.41
C ASP A 104 -3.83 -2.93 -20.05
N GLY A 105 -2.91 -3.01 -21.02
CA GLY A 105 -1.51 -2.62 -20.88
C GLY A 105 -0.65 -3.51 -19.98
N TYR A 106 -1.23 -4.54 -19.33
CA TYR A 106 -0.47 -5.49 -18.52
C TYR A 106 0.17 -6.57 -19.38
N LYS A 107 1.49 -6.70 -19.26
CA LYS A 107 2.27 -7.78 -19.88
C LYS A 107 2.64 -8.81 -18.83
N ARG A 108 2.42 -10.09 -19.13
CA ARG A 108 2.90 -11.19 -18.30
C ARG A 108 4.41 -11.23 -18.35
N CYS A 109 5.06 -11.11 -17.19
CA CYS A 109 6.52 -11.13 -17.08
C CYS A 109 7.05 -12.53 -16.82
N CYS A 110 6.44 -13.25 -15.89
CA CYS A 110 6.83 -14.59 -15.50
C CYS A 110 5.67 -15.31 -14.80
N ALA A 111 5.82 -16.62 -14.65
CA ALA A 111 4.91 -17.43 -13.85
C ALA A 111 5.71 -18.52 -13.16
N ASN A 112 5.27 -18.89 -11.95
CA ASN A 112 5.74 -20.07 -11.28
C ASN A 112 4.57 -21.05 -11.12
N PRO A 113 4.44 -22.04 -12.01
CA PRO A 113 3.30 -22.97 -11.98
C PRO A 113 3.28 -23.84 -10.72
N TYR A 114 4.45 -24.18 -10.16
CA TYR A 114 4.56 -24.95 -8.91
C TYR A 114 4.03 -24.20 -7.69
N ARG A 115 3.94 -22.85 -7.78
CA ARG A 115 3.46 -21.99 -6.70
C ARG A 115 2.15 -21.29 -7.03
N ASN A 116 1.58 -21.54 -8.21
CA ASN A 116 0.37 -20.87 -8.68
C ASN A 116 0.46 -19.33 -8.62
N ILE A 117 1.63 -18.81 -9.03
CA ILE A 117 1.91 -17.37 -9.04
C ILE A 117 2.09 -16.91 -10.47
N ILE A 118 1.43 -15.82 -10.84
CA ILE A 118 1.57 -15.18 -12.15
C ILE A 118 1.85 -13.70 -11.93
N PHE A 119 2.91 -13.21 -12.58
CA PHE A 119 3.36 -11.83 -12.50
C PHE A 119 3.02 -11.07 -13.77
N TYR A 120 2.51 -9.86 -13.59
CA TYR A 120 2.22 -8.92 -14.65
C TYR A 120 2.82 -7.57 -14.33
N LYS A 121 3.18 -6.82 -15.37
CA LYS A 121 3.75 -5.48 -15.27
C LYS A 121 3.10 -4.56 -16.29
N LYS A 122 2.78 -3.34 -15.85
CA LYS A 122 2.25 -2.27 -16.71
C LYS A 122 3.08 -1.02 -16.50
N LYS A 123 3.46 -0.36 -17.59
CA LYS A 123 3.98 1.00 -17.54
C LYS A 123 2.79 1.96 -17.43
N HIS A 124 2.76 2.71 -16.36
CA HIS A 124 1.78 3.78 -16.14
C HIS A 124 2.35 5.10 -16.66
N ARG A 125 1.78 6.23 -16.32
CA ARG A 125 2.24 7.55 -16.76
C ARG A 125 3.71 7.80 -16.38
N GLY A 126 4.51 8.26 -17.34
CA GLY A 126 5.94 8.53 -17.14
C GLY A 126 6.77 7.27 -16.86
N HIS A 127 7.53 7.30 -15.77
CA HIS A 127 8.37 6.17 -15.33
C HIS A 127 7.69 5.28 -14.28
N THR A 128 6.44 5.56 -13.94
CA THR A 128 5.69 4.77 -12.94
C THR A 128 5.38 3.39 -13.48
N ILE A 129 5.74 2.37 -12.72
CA ILE A 129 5.46 0.96 -13.05
C ILE A 129 4.47 0.43 -12.05
N VAL A 130 3.46 -0.28 -12.53
CA VAL A 130 2.52 -1.02 -11.72
C VAL A 130 2.75 -2.51 -11.92
N GLU A 131 3.04 -3.21 -10.84
CA GLU A 131 3.16 -4.65 -10.81
C GLU A 131 1.87 -5.26 -10.28
N LYS A 132 1.47 -6.39 -10.86
CA LYS A 132 0.31 -7.16 -10.42
C LYS A 132 0.69 -8.62 -10.32
N ILE A 133 0.24 -9.24 -9.24
CA ILE A 133 0.55 -10.63 -8.95
C ILE A 133 -0.75 -11.34 -8.60
N HIS A 134 -1.00 -12.46 -9.26
CA HIS A 134 -2.07 -13.37 -8.89
C HIS A 134 -1.48 -14.57 -8.18
N TYR A 135 -2.08 -14.91 -7.06
CA TYR A 135 -1.70 -16.05 -6.25
C TYR A 135 -2.95 -16.83 -5.80
N THR A 136 -2.85 -18.17 -5.80
CA THR A 136 -3.93 -19.06 -5.36
C THR A 136 -3.47 -19.96 -4.24
N ILE A 137 -4.22 -19.96 -3.14
CA ILE A 137 -4.05 -20.88 -2.02
C ILE A 137 -5.18 -21.91 -2.08
N TYR A 138 -4.84 -23.19 -2.17
CA TYR A 138 -5.82 -24.29 -2.23
C TYR A 138 -6.33 -24.68 -0.82
N ASP A 139 -6.73 -23.67 -0.05
CA ASP A 139 -7.40 -23.81 1.23
C ASP A 139 -8.25 -22.57 1.50
N PRO A 140 -9.57 -22.69 1.40
CA PRO A 140 -10.46 -21.56 1.66
C PRO A 140 -10.52 -21.14 3.14
N ASN A 141 -10.10 -22.02 4.06
CA ASN A 141 -10.16 -21.73 5.51
C ASN A 141 -9.06 -20.75 5.94
N GLN A 142 -8.00 -20.60 5.15
CA GLN A 142 -6.91 -19.65 5.42
C GLN A 142 -7.28 -18.20 5.11
N TYR A 143 -8.47 -17.92 4.58
CA TYR A 143 -8.89 -16.57 4.22
C TYR A 143 -8.80 -15.57 5.38
N ASN A 144 -9.36 -15.90 6.54
CA ASN A 144 -9.38 -14.98 7.68
C ASN A 144 -7.98 -14.79 8.27
N GLU A 145 -7.22 -15.86 8.41
CA GLU A 145 -5.82 -15.79 8.89
C GLU A 145 -4.97 -14.90 7.96
N LEU A 146 -5.13 -15.05 6.65
CA LEU A 146 -4.40 -14.25 5.68
C LEU A 146 -4.78 -12.76 5.75
N VAL A 147 -6.07 -12.45 5.87
CA VAL A 147 -6.53 -11.06 6.03
C VAL A 147 -5.93 -10.45 7.30
N ASN A 148 -5.93 -11.18 8.40
CA ASN A 148 -5.37 -10.74 9.67
C ASN A 148 -3.85 -10.51 9.55
N GLN A 149 -3.12 -11.44 8.97
CA GLN A 149 -1.67 -11.33 8.78
C GLN A 149 -1.27 -10.16 7.86
N LEU A 150 -2.05 -9.88 6.82
CA LEU A 150 -1.76 -8.76 5.90
C LEU A 150 -2.11 -7.40 6.49
N TRP A 151 -3.08 -7.35 7.42
CA TRP A 151 -3.48 -6.12 8.10
C TRP A 151 -2.59 -5.80 9.30
N ASP A 152 -2.19 -6.78 10.09
CA ASP A 152 -1.41 -6.62 11.30
C ASP A 152 0.00 -6.08 11.00
N PRO A 153 0.40 -4.92 11.56
CA PRO A 153 1.74 -4.39 11.40
C PRO A 153 2.81 -5.27 12.07
N ASP A 154 2.46 -6.01 13.11
CA ASP A 154 3.37 -6.88 13.85
C ASP A 154 3.45 -8.30 13.28
N SER A 155 2.69 -8.56 12.22
CA SER A 155 2.72 -9.87 11.56
C SER A 155 4.12 -10.20 11.04
N ASN A 156 4.63 -11.36 11.44
CA ASN A 156 5.93 -11.89 11.00
C ASN A 156 5.95 -12.36 9.53
N LEU A 157 4.87 -12.16 8.79
CA LEU A 157 4.74 -12.61 7.40
C LEU A 157 5.82 -12.03 6.49
N LEU A 158 6.28 -10.81 6.80
CA LEU A 158 7.25 -10.04 6.02
C LEU A 158 8.66 -10.00 6.63
N LEU A 159 8.81 -10.43 7.91
CA LEU A 159 9.96 -10.03 8.72
C LEU A 159 11.19 -10.92 8.59
N ASN A 160 11.11 -12.11 8.01
CA ASN A 160 12.15 -13.14 8.22
C ASN A 160 13.39 -13.09 7.30
N LYS A 161 13.48 -12.20 6.31
CA LYS A 161 14.72 -12.09 5.48
C LYS A 161 15.25 -10.68 5.24
N PHE A 162 14.40 -9.67 5.34
CA PHE A 162 14.85 -8.28 5.35
C PHE A 162 14.42 -7.71 6.68
N SER A 163 15.25 -6.97 7.36
CA SER A 163 14.84 -6.29 8.59
C SER A 163 13.74 -5.24 8.31
N VAL A 164 12.56 -5.74 7.92
CA VAL A 164 11.37 -4.92 7.68
C VAL A 164 10.75 -4.65 9.05
N LYS A 165 10.60 -3.37 9.38
CA LYS A 165 9.88 -2.90 10.56
C LYS A 165 8.68 -2.11 10.07
N LYS A 166 7.50 -2.47 10.53
CA LYS A 166 6.25 -1.77 10.24
C LYS A 166 5.60 -1.36 11.56
N LYS A 167 5.07 -0.16 11.63
CA LYS A 167 4.30 0.31 12.80
C LYS A 167 3.18 1.24 12.37
N ILE A 168 2.12 1.28 13.17
CA ILE A 168 1.10 2.33 13.10
C ILE A 168 1.69 3.57 13.78
N VAL A 169 1.59 4.72 13.12
CA VAL A 169 2.05 6.02 13.66
C VAL A 169 0.91 6.99 13.94
N ARG A 170 -0.27 6.73 13.35
CA ARG A 170 -1.51 7.47 13.60
C ARG A 170 -2.70 6.57 13.27
N MET A 171 -3.72 6.61 14.09
CA MET A 171 -4.93 5.84 13.90
C MET A 171 -6.12 6.80 13.73
N TYR A 172 -6.85 6.66 12.63
CA TYR A 172 -8.07 7.44 12.39
C TYR A 172 -9.31 6.64 12.78
N THR A 173 -9.33 5.37 12.40
CA THR A 173 -10.37 4.40 12.77
C THR A 173 -9.74 3.01 12.88
N PRO A 174 -10.43 1.99 13.40
CA PRO A 174 -9.89 0.62 13.42
C PRO A 174 -9.45 0.07 12.06
N ASN A 175 -10.01 0.59 10.97
CA ASN A 175 -9.73 0.17 9.60
C ASN A 175 -9.04 1.23 8.73
N LEU A 176 -8.59 2.34 9.33
CA LEU A 176 -7.91 3.43 8.62
C LEU A 176 -6.77 3.97 9.49
N VAL A 177 -5.56 3.75 9.05
CA VAL A 177 -4.36 4.07 9.83
C VAL A 177 -3.29 4.71 8.96
N MET A 178 -2.39 5.46 9.57
CA MET A 178 -1.12 5.84 8.95
C MET A 178 -0.05 4.89 9.46
N ILE A 179 0.69 4.31 8.55
CA ILE A 179 1.80 3.40 8.84
C ILE A 179 3.14 4.00 8.46
N GLN A 180 4.17 3.63 9.20
CA GLN A 180 5.55 3.74 8.79
C GLN A 180 6.09 2.36 8.52
N GLN A 181 6.79 2.19 7.41
CA GLN A 181 7.53 0.97 7.13
C GLN A 181 9.00 1.31 6.86
N ARG A 182 9.91 0.50 7.42
CA ARG A 182 11.37 0.62 7.24
C ARG A 182 11.93 -0.71 6.79
N TRP A 183 12.97 -0.69 5.95
CA TRP A 183 13.67 -1.90 5.54
C TRP A 183 15.07 -1.62 5.03
N LYS A 184 15.93 -2.64 5.09
CA LYS A 184 17.23 -2.69 4.43
C LYS A 184 17.25 -3.79 3.38
N LYS A 185 17.82 -3.49 2.22
CA LYS A 185 18.01 -4.50 1.17
C LYS A 185 19.15 -5.45 1.54
N TRP A 186 20.22 -4.87 2.13
CA TRP A 186 21.39 -5.58 2.61
C TRP A 186 21.79 -4.99 3.97
N PRO A 187 22.50 -5.73 4.85
CA PRO A 187 22.89 -5.23 6.17
C PRO A 187 23.64 -3.88 6.13
N TRP A 188 24.48 -3.69 5.13
CA TRP A 188 25.27 -2.46 4.92
C TRP A 188 24.59 -1.41 4.04
N SER A 189 23.41 -1.68 3.48
CA SER A 189 22.69 -0.70 2.69
C SER A 189 22.04 0.36 3.56
N ARG A 190 21.89 1.57 3.01
CA ARG A 190 21.12 2.62 3.65
C ARG A 190 19.68 2.15 3.84
N GLU A 191 19.17 2.29 5.06
CA GLU A 191 17.79 1.95 5.38
C GLU A 191 16.84 2.86 4.61
N LYS A 192 15.79 2.26 4.07
CA LYS A 192 14.70 2.94 3.36
C LYS A 192 13.48 2.99 4.25
N TYR A 193 12.65 4.01 4.08
CA TYR A 193 11.36 4.11 4.78
C TYR A 193 10.31 4.81 3.92
N PHE A 194 9.07 4.59 4.26
CA PHE A 194 7.95 5.40 3.77
C PHE A 194 6.90 5.58 4.86
N TYR A 195 6.08 6.61 4.68
CA TYR A 195 4.78 6.76 5.33
C TYR A 195 3.68 6.55 4.28
N ALA A 196 2.62 5.86 4.66
CA ALA A 196 1.44 5.68 3.84
C ALA A 196 0.18 5.62 4.70
N ILE A 197 -0.95 6.10 4.15
CA ILE A 197 -2.25 5.77 4.71
C ILE A 197 -2.61 4.38 4.25
N ALA A 198 -3.11 3.55 5.16
CA ALA A 198 -3.57 2.19 4.89
C ALA A 198 -5.02 2.03 5.34
N ALA A 199 -5.80 1.34 4.54
CA ALA A 199 -7.21 1.08 4.85
C ALA A 199 -7.60 -0.36 4.52
N LYS A 200 -8.45 -0.96 5.38
CA LYS A 200 -9.03 -2.28 5.20
C LYS A 200 -10.54 -2.16 4.96
N TYR A 201 -11.01 -2.76 3.88
CA TYR A 201 -12.40 -2.74 3.45
C TYR A 201 -12.95 -4.16 3.36
N LYS A 202 -13.98 -4.46 4.15
CA LYS A 202 -14.76 -5.69 4.03
C LYS A 202 -15.84 -5.48 2.97
N ILE A 203 -15.63 -5.98 1.76
CA ILE A 203 -16.55 -5.80 0.64
C ILE A 203 -17.72 -6.79 0.71
N SER A 204 -17.44 -8.03 1.13
CA SER A 204 -18.45 -9.07 1.37
C SER A 204 -17.93 -10.08 2.40
N GLN A 205 -18.71 -11.10 2.75
CA GLN A 205 -18.24 -12.20 3.61
C GLN A 205 -16.97 -12.87 3.08
N ASN A 206 -16.83 -12.92 1.76
CA ASN A 206 -15.79 -13.66 1.05
C ASN A 206 -14.78 -12.74 0.34
N LYS A 207 -14.87 -11.42 0.48
CA LYS A 207 -13.97 -10.46 -0.18
C LYS A 207 -13.54 -9.36 0.78
N THR A 208 -12.24 -9.24 0.98
CA THR A 208 -11.61 -8.12 1.70
C THR A 208 -10.58 -7.45 0.79
N MET A 209 -10.50 -6.14 0.86
CA MET A 209 -9.48 -5.35 0.20
C MET A 209 -8.67 -4.58 1.25
N ILE A 210 -7.34 -4.61 1.11
CA ILE A 210 -6.41 -3.84 1.93
C ILE A 210 -5.62 -2.98 0.95
N VAL A 211 -5.60 -1.68 1.17
CA VAL A 211 -4.94 -0.73 0.26
C VAL A 211 -4.11 0.26 1.04
N MET A 212 -2.98 0.67 0.49
CA MET A 212 -2.14 1.74 1.02
C MET A 212 -1.60 2.61 -0.10
N ALA A 213 -1.42 3.90 0.21
CA ALA A 213 -0.76 4.85 -0.68
C ALA A 213 -0.13 5.98 0.13
N SER A 214 0.99 6.52 -0.39
CA SER A 214 1.66 7.67 0.18
C SER A 214 1.00 8.96 -0.28
N ALA A 215 0.97 9.93 0.63
CA ALA A 215 0.55 11.29 0.41
C ALA A 215 1.67 12.26 0.84
N ASN A 216 1.38 13.54 0.91
CA ASN A 216 2.31 14.54 1.38
C ASN A 216 2.41 14.50 2.92
N ILE A 217 3.30 13.65 3.44
CA ILE A 217 3.57 13.52 4.88
C ILE A 217 4.83 14.32 5.22
N ILE A 218 4.64 15.35 6.04
CA ILE A 218 5.72 16.18 6.58
C ILE A 218 6.34 15.44 7.76
N ASP A 219 7.51 14.87 7.55
CA ASP A 219 8.25 14.05 8.51
C ASP A 219 9.56 14.70 8.95
N HIS A 220 9.75 15.97 8.63
CA HIS A 220 10.91 16.81 8.97
C HIS A 220 12.27 16.26 8.51
N ASN A 221 12.32 15.37 7.53
CA ASN A 221 13.56 14.85 6.97
C ASN A 221 14.36 15.96 6.26
N ARG A 222 15.44 16.42 6.87
CA ARG A 222 16.25 17.56 6.39
C ARG A 222 16.87 17.33 5.01
N LYS A 223 17.09 16.09 4.61
CA LYS A 223 17.73 15.72 3.33
C LYS A 223 16.74 15.43 2.21
N ASN A 224 15.46 15.22 2.53
CA ASN A 224 14.45 14.95 1.52
C ASN A 224 13.47 16.11 1.38
N LYS A 225 13.82 17.03 0.47
CA LYS A 225 13.00 18.19 0.10
C LYS A 225 12.20 17.95 -1.20
N LYS A 226 12.24 16.73 -1.75
CA LYS A 226 11.51 16.43 -2.99
C LYS A 226 10.03 16.38 -2.71
N TYR A 227 9.28 17.17 -3.46
CA TYR A 227 7.84 17.00 -3.56
C TYR A 227 7.53 15.66 -4.22
N PHE A 228 6.64 14.89 -3.61
CA PHE A 228 6.14 13.65 -4.17
C PHE A 228 4.77 13.89 -4.81
N GLU A 229 4.65 13.56 -6.08
CA GLU A 229 3.39 13.52 -6.80
C GLU A 229 2.96 12.07 -6.99
N ASN A 230 1.84 11.68 -6.37
CA ASN A 230 1.23 10.39 -6.60
C ASN A 230 0.53 10.38 -7.96
N LYS A 231 1.02 9.57 -8.88
CA LYS A 231 0.52 9.53 -10.27
C LYS A 231 -0.59 8.52 -10.50
N ILE A 232 -0.91 7.70 -9.51
CA ILE A 232 -1.97 6.69 -9.57
C ILE A 232 -3.20 7.17 -8.79
N VAL A 233 -2.99 7.65 -7.58
CA VAL A 233 -4.05 8.14 -6.70
C VAL A 233 -3.93 9.66 -6.61
N GLU A 234 -4.54 10.38 -7.56
CA GLU A 234 -4.37 11.83 -7.68
C GLU A 234 -4.87 12.59 -6.44
N SER A 235 -5.90 12.09 -5.76
CA SER A 235 -6.41 12.69 -4.51
C SER A 235 -5.40 12.64 -3.34
N ALA A 236 -4.39 11.77 -3.40
CA ALA A 236 -3.29 11.74 -2.43
C ALA A 236 -2.50 13.05 -2.41
N ASN A 237 -2.44 13.75 -3.56
CA ASN A 237 -1.72 15.02 -3.69
C ASN A 237 -2.42 16.18 -2.97
N LEU A 238 -3.69 16.01 -2.60
CA LEU A 238 -4.48 16.98 -1.84
C LEU A 238 -4.45 16.69 -0.33
N PHE A 239 -3.94 15.53 0.07
CA PHE A 239 -3.85 15.15 1.48
C PHE A 239 -2.48 15.51 2.04
N GLN A 240 -2.49 16.21 3.16
CA GLN A 240 -1.29 16.56 3.91
C GLN A 240 -1.49 16.21 5.39
N ALA A 241 -0.46 15.67 6.00
CA ALA A 241 -0.39 15.46 7.43
C ALA A 241 1.05 15.65 7.93
N GLU A 242 1.19 16.00 9.20
CA GLU A 242 2.47 16.17 9.86
C GLU A 242 2.70 15.07 10.89
N ILE A 243 3.90 14.52 10.94
CA ILE A 243 4.30 13.45 11.85
C ILE A 243 5.57 13.86 12.60
N ASP A 244 5.54 13.65 13.91
CA ASP A 244 6.72 13.70 14.75
C ASP A 244 7.57 12.44 14.49
N SER A 245 8.50 12.56 13.52
CA SER A 245 9.31 11.41 13.11
C SER A 245 10.52 11.24 14.03
N GLU A 246 11.14 10.06 13.98
CA GLU A 246 12.33 9.75 14.77
C GLU A 246 13.57 10.53 14.31
N ASP A 247 14.53 10.73 15.20
CA ASP A 247 15.73 11.53 14.97
C ASP A 247 16.57 11.05 13.78
N ASP A 248 16.62 9.75 13.52
CA ASP A 248 17.35 9.20 12.39
C ASP A 248 16.71 9.60 11.04
N ILE A 249 15.38 9.72 10.98
CA ILE A 249 14.66 10.26 9.84
C ILE A 249 14.92 11.76 9.71
N ARG A 250 14.72 12.54 10.80
CA ARG A 250 14.93 14.00 10.80
C ARG A 250 16.34 14.38 10.38
N ASN A 251 17.32 13.62 10.84
CA ASN A 251 18.73 13.82 10.47
C ASN A 251 19.07 13.31 9.07
N GLY A 252 18.08 12.76 8.34
CA GLY A 252 18.25 12.28 6.97
C GLY A 252 19.19 11.08 6.87
N LYS A 253 19.24 10.21 7.88
CA LYS A 253 20.03 8.97 7.84
C LYS A 253 19.37 7.91 6.94
N LEU A 254 18.04 7.94 6.79
CA LEU A 254 17.25 7.01 5.99
C LEU A 254 16.94 7.61 4.61
N LYS A 255 16.69 6.75 3.60
CA LYS A 255 16.21 7.15 2.28
C LYS A 255 14.67 7.10 2.27
N LYS A 256 14.01 8.24 2.03
CA LYS A 256 12.55 8.30 1.88
C LYS A 256 12.12 7.68 0.56
N MET A 257 11.09 6.86 0.62
CA MET A 257 10.43 6.22 -0.51
C MET A 257 8.97 6.62 -0.51
N PHE A 258 8.28 6.35 -1.63
CA PHE A 258 6.85 6.65 -1.75
C PHE A 258 6.12 5.50 -2.41
N VAL A 259 4.96 5.17 -1.88
CA VAL A 259 4.04 4.17 -2.42
C VAL A 259 2.98 4.90 -3.24
N ASN A 260 3.00 4.75 -4.58
CA ASN A 260 1.91 5.31 -5.39
C ASN A 260 0.61 4.57 -5.11
N LEU A 261 0.68 3.24 -5.07
CA LEU A 261 -0.43 2.36 -4.74
C LEU A 261 0.14 0.99 -4.38
N SER A 262 -0.29 0.43 -3.26
CA SER A 262 -0.01 -0.97 -2.92
C SER A 262 -1.22 -1.56 -2.23
N GLY A 263 -1.51 -2.84 -2.47
CA GLY A 263 -2.63 -3.46 -1.79
C GLY A 263 -2.96 -4.86 -2.28
N TYR A 264 -3.97 -5.42 -1.64
CA TYR A 264 -4.41 -6.80 -1.82
C TYR A 264 -5.92 -6.86 -2.01
N ILE A 265 -6.36 -7.66 -2.97
CA ILE A 265 -7.73 -8.15 -3.05
C ILE A 265 -7.68 -9.62 -2.68
N ILE A 266 -8.39 -10.00 -1.63
CA ILE A 266 -8.41 -11.34 -1.07
C ILE A 266 -9.83 -11.86 -1.22
N GLU A 267 -10.00 -12.96 -1.95
CA GLU A 267 -11.30 -13.56 -2.26
C GLU A 267 -11.32 -15.03 -1.87
N LYS A 268 -12.21 -15.38 -0.93
CA LYS A 268 -12.51 -16.75 -0.57
C LYS A 268 -13.47 -17.34 -1.61
N ARG A 269 -13.13 -18.50 -2.16
CA ARG A 269 -13.99 -19.33 -3.03
C ARG A 269 -14.14 -20.73 -2.46
N ASN A 270 -14.99 -21.55 -3.06
CA ASN A 270 -15.35 -22.87 -2.51
C ASN A 270 -14.14 -23.77 -2.19
N LYS A 271 -13.10 -23.76 -3.05
CA LYS A 271 -11.94 -24.67 -2.94
C LYS A 271 -10.61 -23.96 -2.67
N HIS A 272 -10.59 -22.65 -2.67
CA HIS A 272 -9.34 -21.88 -2.60
C HIS A 272 -9.57 -20.43 -2.22
N THR A 273 -8.50 -19.79 -1.77
CA THR A 273 -8.42 -18.35 -1.57
C THR A 273 -7.59 -17.74 -2.69
N TYR A 274 -8.16 -16.77 -3.43
CA TYR A 274 -7.45 -15.95 -4.41
C TYR A 274 -6.91 -14.69 -3.79
N ILE A 275 -5.70 -14.35 -4.19
CA ILE A 275 -5.07 -13.10 -3.80
C ILE A 275 -4.58 -12.42 -5.06
N THR A 276 -5.02 -11.18 -5.26
CA THR A 276 -4.42 -10.28 -6.23
C THR A 276 -3.69 -9.18 -5.48
N CYS A 277 -2.39 -9.11 -5.66
CA CYS A 277 -1.55 -8.03 -5.16
C CYS A 277 -1.29 -7.03 -6.29
N VAL A 278 -1.38 -5.75 -5.98
CA VAL A 278 -0.96 -4.65 -6.86
C VAL A 278 0.08 -3.85 -6.11
N ASP A 279 1.17 -3.48 -6.77
CA ASP A 279 2.24 -2.70 -6.14
C ASP A 279 2.86 -1.70 -7.11
N SER A 280 3.10 -0.49 -6.61
CA SER A 280 3.80 0.59 -7.32
C SER A 280 4.49 1.49 -6.32
N VAL A 281 5.81 1.37 -6.26
CA VAL A 281 6.67 2.14 -5.34
C VAL A 281 7.68 2.93 -6.16
N ASN A 282 7.86 4.21 -5.82
CA ASN A 282 8.86 5.10 -6.41
C ASN A 282 10.08 5.23 -5.50
N GLU A 283 11.28 5.21 -6.11
CA GLU A 283 12.56 5.50 -5.47
C GLU A 283 12.99 6.97 -5.60
#